data_a1513f7c37ffb9e4e9fa0af9eff4011d
#
_entry.id   a1513f7c37ffb9e4e9fa0af9eff4011d
#
_cell.length_a   1.000
_cell.length_b   1.000
_cell.length_c   1.000
_cell.angle_alpha   90.00
_cell.angle_beta   90.00
_cell.angle_gamma   90.00
#
_symmetry.space_group_name_H-M   'P 1'
#
loop_
_entity.id
_entity.type
_entity.pdbx_description
1 polymer ?
#
loop_
_entity_poly.entity_id
_entity_poly.type
_entity_poly.pdbx_seq_one_letter_code
_entity_poly.pdbx_strand_id
1 'polypeptide(L)'
;RGIDAAKGRYITFIDSDDYVSGNYIWHLYKLLIESQADIAITRAIKIYEKEEAGKEDSFEEADTCCFSPEEALKDMLYRKNIPVYAGAKLFKMEIFKNIRFPKGELFEDLSTVYLLFHQAGKIVFNPVRDYYYLQRNNSIVNSEFNHRKMIQVSSTERIIAFAQKYYPGSVNAAKSKCFITTLNLYKSIPGGRKFRQDRITAKKVLKKYNRDVFKDKENKKL
;
A
#
# COMPACT_ATOMS: atom_id res chain seq x y z
N ARG A 1 16.82 -1.41 10.07
CA ARG A 1 18.28 -1.55 9.78
C ARG A 1 18.64 -0.94 8.42
N GLY A 2 17.99 -1.31 7.30
CA GLY A 2 18.32 -0.76 5.97
C GLY A 2 18.19 0.77 5.93
N ILE A 3 17.09 1.31 6.44
CA ILE A 3 16.87 2.77 6.55
C ILE A 3 17.95 3.44 7.41
N ASP A 4 18.35 2.81 8.52
CA ASP A 4 19.33 3.36 9.46
C ASP A 4 20.78 3.32 8.91
N ALA A 5 21.03 2.41 7.97
CA ALA A 5 22.31 2.26 7.30
C ALA A 5 22.43 3.11 6.01
N ALA A 6 21.30 3.53 5.45
CA ALA A 6 21.27 4.30 4.21
C ALA A 6 21.89 5.70 4.40
N LYS A 7 22.73 6.11 3.45
CA LYS A 7 23.43 7.41 3.44
C LYS A 7 22.96 8.32 2.31
N GLY A 8 22.10 7.83 1.44
CA GLY A 8 21.58 8.56 0.29
C GLY A 8 20.54 9.61 0.67
N ARG A 9 20.37 10.61 -0.18
CA ARG A 9 19.27 11.59 -0.04
C ARG A 9 17.90 11.00 -0.34
N TYR A 10 17.86 9.88 -1.07
CA TYR A 10 16.65 9.18 -1.49
C TYR A 10 16.77 7.71 -1.13
N ILE A 11 15.62 7.06 -0.94
CA ILE A 11 15.53 5.62 -0.65
C ILE A 11 14.37 4.99 -1.44
N THR A 12 14.60 3.82 -1.97
CA THR A 12 13.58 2.93 -2.55
C THR A 12 13.68 1.55 -1.93
N PHE A 13 12.63 0.76 -2.04
CA PHE A 13 12.56 -0.61 -1.52
C PHE A 13 12.24 -1.56 -2.67
N ILE A 14 12.95 -2.66 -2.74
CA ILE A 14 12.72 -3.73 -3.70
C ILE A 14 12.72 -5.02 -2.91
N ASP A 15 11.63 -5.79 -3.00
CA ASP A 15 11.57 -7.11 -2.38
C ASP A 15 12.52 -8.07 -3.08
N SER A 16 13.16 -8.95 -2.34
CA SER A 16 14.23 -9.82 -2.85
C SER A 16 13.79 -10.81 -3.93
N ASP A 17 12.48 -10.98 -4.10
CA ASP A 17 11.86 -11.85 -5.09
C ASP A 17 11.21 -11.10 -6.25
N ASP A 18 11.21 -9.76 -6.22
CA ASP A 18 10.65 -8.93 -7.27
C ASP A 18 11.70 -8.50 -8.31
N TYR A 19 11.25 -7.93 -9.40
CA TYR A 19 12.08 -7.40 -10.47
C TYR A 19 11.72 -5.95 -10.76
N VAL A 20 12.66 -5.22 -11.33
CA VAL A 20 12.46 -3.84 -11.78
C VAL A 20 12.98 -3.65 -13.20
N SER A 21 12.47 -2.66 -13.93
CA SER A 21 12.99 -2.29 -15.25
C SER A 21 14.41 -1.72 -15.14
N GLY A 22 15.15 -1.72 -16.25
CA GLY A 22 16.46 -1.09 -16.31
C GLY A 22 16.44 0.42 -16.03
N ASN A 23 15.29 1.06 -16.28
CA ASN A 23 15.08 2.49 -16.11
C ASN A 23 14.38 2.87 -14.80
N TYR A 24 14.07 1.89 -13.93
CA TYR A 24 13.28 2.08 -12.70
C TYR A 24 13.74 3.27 -11.84
N ILE A 25 15.01 3.31 -11.50
CA ILE A 25 15.55 4.39 -10.64
C ILE A 25 15.55 5.72 -11.39
N TRP A 26 15.84 5.73 -12.70
CA TRP A 26 15.85 6.93 -13.50
C TRP A 26 14.46 7.54 -13.63
N HIS A 27 13.43 6.75 -13.90
CA HIS A 27 12.03 7.21 -13.99
C HIS A 27 11.57 7.81 -12.67
N LEU A 28 11.77 7.10 -11.56
CA LEU A 28 11.40 7.59 -10.24
C LEU A 28 12.13 8.88 -9.85
N TYR A 29 13.44 8.94 -10.14
CA TYR A 29 14.26 10.13 -9.83
C TYR A 29 13.83 11.33 -10.69
N LYS A 30 13.66 11.12 -12.00
CA LYS A 30 13.16 12.15 -12.92
C LYS A 30 11.83 12.72 -12.44
N LEU A 31 10.84 11.84 -12.17
CA LEU A 31 9.54 12.23 -11.65
C LEU A 31 9.65 13.08 -10.38
N LEU A 32 10.47 12.64 -9.42
CA LEU A 32 10.63 13.30 -8.14
C LEU A 32 11.23 14.70 -8.29
N ILE A 33 12.25 14.86 -9.13
CA ILE A 33 12.96 16.13 -9.32
C ILE A 33 12.11 17.11 -10.12
N GLU A 34 11.57 16.70 -11.27
CA GLU A 34 10.81 17.58 -12.17
C GLU A 34 9.49 18.03 -11.53
N SER A 35 8.84 17.16 -10.76
CA SER A 35 7.63 17.52 -10.03
C SER A 35 7.90 18.24 -8.72
N GLN A 36 9.16 18.35 -8.28
CA GLN A 36 9.52 18.83 -6.93
C GLN A 36 8.76 18.10 -5.83
N ALA A 37 8.55 16.79 -6.02
CA ALA A 37 7.81 15.95 -5.08
C ALA A 37 8.72 15.40 -3.98
N ASP A 38 8.10 14.86 -2.93
CA ASP A 38 8.80 14.20 -1.83
C ASP A 38 8.76 12.67 -1.97
N ILE A 39 7.75 12.18 -2.70
CA ILE A 39 7.59 10.78 -3.06
C ILE A 39 7.23 10.68 -4.54
N ALA A 40 7.99 9.90 -5.30
CA ALA A 40 7.65 9.50 -6.66
C ALA A 40 7.20 8.03 -6.67
N ILE A 41 6.20 7.73 -7.50
CA ILE A 41 5.58 6.42 -7.60
C ILE A 41 5.43 6.04 -9.06
N THR A 42 5.82 4.82 -9.43
CA THR A 42 5.52 4.20 -10.72
C THR A 42 4.54 3.05 -10.55
N ARG A 43 4.05 2.51 -11.66
CA ARG A 43 3.11 1.39 -11.60
C ARG A 43 3.84 0.09 -11.33
N ALA A 44 3.29 -0.69 -10.41
CA ALA A 44 3.68 -2.07 -10.24
C ALA A 44 2.66 -2.99 -10.90
N ILE A 45 3.16 -4.00 -11.59
CA ILE A 45 2.34 -5.05 -12.19
C ILE A 45 2.65 -6.41 -11.58
N LYS A 46 1.64 -7.26 -11.51
CA LYS A 46 1.81 -8.64 -11.08
C LYS A 46 2.29 -9.47 -12.26
N ILE A 47 3.34 -10.25 -12.03
CA ILE A 47 3.84 -11.24 -12.96
C ILE A 47 3.80 -12.63 -12.30
N TYR A 48 3.70 -13.67 -13.08
CA TYR A 48 3.69 -15.06 -12.63
C TYR A 48 4.95 -15.82 -13.01
N GLU A 49 5.64 -15.35 -14.04
CA GLU A 49 6.88 -15.90 -14.55
C GLU A 49 7.92 -14.78 -14.68
N LYS A 50 9.20 -15.13 -14.53
CA LYS A 50 10.31 -14.19 -14.59
C LYS A 50 10.42 -13.53 -15.97
N GLU A 51 10.11 -14.28 -17.00
CA GLU A 51 10.18 -13.87 -18.42
C GLU A 51 9.19 -12.78 -18.78
N GLU A 52 8.19 -12.53 -17.93
CA GLU A 52 7.24 -11.42 -18.07
C GLU A 52 7.87 -10.08 -17.62
N ALA A 53 8.95 -10.14 -16.83
CA ALA A 53 9.65 -8.94 -16.38
C ALA A 53 10.51 -8.35 -17.52
N GLY A 54 10.58 -7.02 -17.58
CA GLY A 54 11.52 -6.33 -18.48
C GLY A 54 10.98 -5.94 -19.85
N LYS A 55 9.68 -6.09 -20.11
CA LYS A 55 9.05 -5.40 -21.25
C LYS A 55 8.99 -3.92 -20.90
N GLU A 56 9.91 -3.13 -21.49
CA GLU A 56 9.96 -1.70 -21.25
C GLU A 56 8.65 -1.03 -21.71
N ASP A 57 8.08 -0.23 -20.84
CA ASP A 57 7.03 0.71 -21.19
C ASP A 57 7.64 2.06 -21.57
N SER A 58 6.95 2.78 -22.46
CA SER A 58 7.28 4.18 -22.70
C SER A 58 6.93 5.03 -21.45
N PHE A 59 7.86 5.89 -21.08
CA PHE A 59 7.61 6.90 -20.06
C PHE A 59 6.97 8.13 -20.73
N GLU A 60 5.67 8.30 -20.52
CA GLU A 60 4.93 9.45 -21.02
C GLU A 60 4.72 10.48 -19.90
N GLU A 61 5.31 11.66 -20.03
CA GLU A 61 5.16 12.73 -19.03
C GLU A 61 3.71 13.22 -18.90
N ALA A 62 2.95 13.19 -20.01
CA ALA A 62 1.55 13.59 -20.03
C ALA A 62 0.64 12.80 -19.09
N ASP A 63 1.04 11.57 -18.73
CA ASP A 63 0.30 10.70 -17.81
C ASP A 63 0.63 10.94 -16.34
N THR A 64 1.49 11.93 -16.03
CA THR A 64 1.91 12.22 -14.67
C THR A 64 0.83 12.91 -13.86
N CYS A 65 0.52 12.36 -12.70
CA CYS A 65 -0.46 12.90 -11.75
C CYS A 65 0.23 13.33 -10.45
N CYS A 66 -0.09 14.53 -9.97
CA CYS A 66 0.35 15.01 -8.66
C CYS A 66 -0.77 14.86 -7.64
N PHE A 67 -0.41 14.51 -6.42
CA PHE A 67 -1.33 14.29 -5.30
C PHE A 67 -0.85 15.06 -4.06
N SER A 68 -1.79 15.62 -3.33
CA SER A 68 -1.59 15.95 -1.92
C SER A 68 -1.52 14.64 -1.09
N PRO A 69 -1.03 14.68 0.16
CA PRO A 69 -1.02 13.51 1.04
C PRO A 69 -2.39 12.85 1.23
N GLU A 70 -3.47 13.65 1.36
CA GLU A 70 -4.83 13.13 1.50
C GLU A 70 -5.33 12.44 0.23
N GLU A 71 -5.10 13.04 -0.94
CA GLU A 71 -5.47 12.45 -2.23
C GLU A 71 -4.72 11.15 -2.49
N ALA A 72 -3.41 11.10 -2.20
CA ALA A 72 -2.62 9.88 -2.33
C ALA A 72 -3.10 8.78 -1.38
N LEU A 73 -3.42 9.14 -0.13
CA LEU A 73 -4.02 8.21 0.84
C LEU A 73 -5.34 7.67 0.32
N LYS A 74 -6.22 8.53 -0.17
CA LYS A 74 -7.54 8.15 -0.70
C LYS A 74 -7.41 7.23 -1.92
N ASP A 75 -6.52 7.55 -2.86
CA ASP A 75 -6.23 6.73 -4.04
C ASP A 75 -5.74 5.32 -3.64
N MET A 76 -4.77 5.26 -2.72
CA MET A 76 -4.24 4.01 -2.18
C MET A 76 -5.31 3.14 -1.50
N LEU A 77 -6.17 3.76 -0.71
CA LEU A 77 -7.20 3.04 0.06
C LEU A 77 -8.30 2.48 -0.85
N TYR A 78 -8.69 3.21 -1.90
CA TYR A 78 -9.61 2.74 -2.94
C TYR A 78 -8.94 1.84 -3.99
N ARG A 79 -7.62 1.60 -3.90
CA ARG A 79 -6.86 0.73 -4.81
C ARG A 79 -6.94 1.19 -6.27
N LYS A 80 -6.85 2.49 -6.51
CA LYS A 80 -6.90 3.04 -7.87
C LYS A 80 -5.55 2.88 -8.58
N ASN A 81 -4.59 3.73 -8.25
CA ASN A 81 -3.27 3.78 -8.89
C ASN A 81 -2.15 3.41 -7.91
N ILE A 82 -2.22 3.94 -6.69
CA ILE A 82 -1.13 3.86 -5.71
C ILE A 82 -1.21 2.54 -4.92
N PRO A 83 -0.17 1.70 -4.95
CA PRO A 83 -0.12 0.47 -4.17
C PRO A 83 0.21 0.74 -2.70
N VAL A 84 -0.23 -0.18 -1.81
CA VAL A 84 0.02 -0.09 -0.36
C VAL A 84 1.49 -0.38 -0.02
N TYR A 85 2.14 -1.29 -0.75
CA TYR A 85 3.52 -1.70 -0.44
C TYR A 85 4.54 -0.59 -0.73
N ALA A 86 5.71 -0.67 -0.07
CA ALA A 86 6.78 0.33 -0.18
C ALA A 86 7.53 0.28 -1.51
N GLY A 87 7.46 -0.83 -2.24
CA GLY A 87 8.02 -0.96 -3.60
C GLY A 87 7.36 -0.03 -4.60
N ALA A 88 7.96 0.12 -5.77
CA ALA A 88 7.56 1.04 -6.84
C ALA A 88 7.52 2.51 -6.42
N LYS A 89 8.31 2.89 -5.41
CA LYS A 89 8.36 4.25 -4.85
C LYS A 89 9.80 4.69 -4.58
N LEU A 90 10.06 5.97 -4.78
CA LEU A 90 11.27 6.66 -4.33
C LEU A 90 10.86 7.74 -3.34
N PHE A 91 11.48 7.73 -2.19
CA PHE A 91 11.19 8.66 -1.09
C PHE A 91 12.40 9.57 -0.83
N LYS A 92 12.16 10.82 -0.48
CA LYS A 92 13.19 11.62 0.20
C LYS A 92 13.51 10.97 1.56
N MET A 93 14.77 10.81 1.90
CA MET A 93 15.21 10.17 3.15
C MET A 93 14.66 10.87 4.39
N GLU A 94 14.49 12.18 4.35
CA GLU A 94 13.96 12.97 5.47
C GLU A 94 12.57 12.55 5.96
N ILE A 95 11.73 11.96 5.07
CA ILE A 95 10.41 11.43 5.42
C ILE A 95 10.52 10.34 6.49
N PHE A 96 11.64 9.61 6.51
CA PHE A 96 11.89 8.53 7.47
C PHE A 96 12.50 8.98 8.80
N LYS A 97 12.64 10.29 9.06
CA LYS A 97 13.27 10.80 10.29
C LYS A 97 12.72 10.14 11.55
N ASN A 98 11.40 10.03 11.67
CA ASN A 98 10.71 9.48 12.85
C ASN A 98 9.81 8.26 12.51
N ILE A 99 9.91 7.70 11.31
CA ILE A 99 9.07 6.58 10.88
C ILE A 99 9.95 5.38 10.59
N ARG A 100 9.54 4.22 11.10
CA ARG A 100 10.16 2.92 10.80
C ARG A 100 9.05 1.88 10.57
N PHE A 101 9.35 0.90 9.73
CA PHE A 101 8.49 -0.27 9.61
C PHE A 101 8.51 -1.07 10.91
N PRO A 102 7.34 -1.51 11.42
CA PRO A 102 7.25 -2.24 12.70
C PRO A 102 7.95 -3.60 12.58
N LYS A 103 8.89 -3.85 13.51
CA LYS A 103 9.68 -5.09 13.50
C LYS A 103 8.80 -6.29 13.84
N GLY A 104 8.79 -7.30 12.96
CA GLY A 104 8.11 -8.58 13.19
C GLY A 104 6.60 -8.55 12.97
N GLU A 105 6.01 -7.42 12.55
CA GLU A 105 4.63 -7.39 12.07
C GLU A 105 4.55 -7.95 10.64
N LEU A 106 3.48 -8.66 10.34
CA LEU A 106 3.10 -8.98 8.97
C LEU A 106 2.38 -7.78 8.35
N PHE A 107 2.53 -7.57 7.06
CA PHE A 107 1.89 -6.46 6.33
C PHE A 107 2.29 -5.08 6.91
N GLU A 108 3.56 -4.92 7.24
CA GLU A 108 4.16 -3.71 7.81
C GLU A 108 3.95 -2.48 6.93
N ASP A 109 3.86 -2.66 5.62
CA ASP A 109 3.56 -1.60 4.65
C ASP A 109 2.20 -0.95 4.94
N LEU A 110 1.18 -1.78 5.20
CA LEU A 110 -0.15 -1.33 5.55
C LEU A 110 -0.15 -0.48 6.84
N SER A 111 0.78 -0.76 7.73
CA SER A 111 0.95 -0.01 8.99
C SER A 111 1.78 1.25 8.85
N THR A 112 2.49 1.46 7.73
CA THR A 112 3.55 2.48 7.64
C THR A 112 3.38 3.45 6.47
N VAL A 113 3.01 3.00 5.27
CA VAL A 113 3.04 3.83 4.06
C VAL A 113 2.14 5.07 4.16
N TYR A 114 0.99 4.97 4.81
CA TYR A 114 0.11 6.13 5.01
C TYR A 114 0.75 7.21 5.92
N LEU A 115 1.62 6.81 6.86
CA LEU A 115 2.38 7.75 7.68
C LEU A 115 3.46 8.46 6.86
N LEU A 116 4.09 7.75 5.91
CA LEU A 116 5.06 8.35 4.98
C LEU A 116 4.38 9.39 4.09
N PHE A 117 3.17 9.10 3.60
CA PHE A 117 2.38 10.08 2.84
C PHE A 117 2.06 11.32 3.67
N HIS A 118 1.77 11.15 4.95
CA HIS A 118 1.50 12.27 5.85
C HIS A 118 2.71 13.19 6.08
N GLN A 119 3.93 12.65 6.01
CA GLN A 119 5.16 13.45 6.12
C GLN A 119 5.54 14.15 4.82
N ALA A 120 4.99 13.72 3.68
CA ALA A 120 5.24 14.32 2.39
C ALA A 120 4.40 15.60 2.22
N GLY A 121 4.92 16.59 1.50
CA GLY A 121 4.15 17.73 1.03
C GLY A 121 3.52 17.47 -0.34
N LYS A 122 4.20 16.71 -1.20
CA LYS A 122 3.76 16.40 -2.57
C LYS A 122 4.17 14.99 -2.97
N ILE A 123 3.23 14.29 -3.61
CA ILE A 123 3.41 12.93 -4.12
C ILE A 123 3.12 12.95 -5.61
N VAL A 124 3.93 12.29 -6.42
CA VAL A 124 3.76 12.19 -7.86
C VAL A 124 3.66 10.73 -8.29
N PHE A 125 2.78 10.45 -9.24
CA PHE A 125 2.59 9.12 -9.83
C PHE A 125 2.65 9.21 -11.34
N ASN A 126 3.33 8.25 -11.97
CA ASN A 126 3.28 7.99 -13.41
C ASN A 126 2.95 6.51 -13.64
N PRO A 127 2.08 6.16 -14.62
CA PRO A 127 1.64 4.79 -14.86
C PRO A 127 2.69 3.89 -15.53
N VAL A 128 3.92 4.35 -15.78
CA VAL A 128 4.98 3.53 -16.36
C VAL A 128 5.20 2.25 -15.51
N ARG A 129 5.29 1.10 -16.18
CA ARG A 129 5.39 -0.23 -15.54
C ARG A 129 6.84 -0.58 -15.28
N ASP A 130 7.33 -0.19 -14.11
CA ASP A 130 8.74 -0.34 -13.72
C ASP A 130 8.98 -1.38 -12.64
N TYR A 131 7.95 -1.79 -11.93
CA TYR A 131 8.06 -2.72 -10.82
C TYR A 131 7.24 -3.97 -11.12
N TYR A 132 7.89 -5.14 -11.11
CA TYR A 132 7.30 -6.43 -11.44
C TYR A 132 7.18 -7.28 -10.18
N TYR A 133 5.97 -7.31 -9.63
CA TYR A 133 5.66 -8.04 -8.41
C TYR A 133 5.41 -9.52 -8.72
N LEU A 134 6.39 -10.38 -8.40
CA LEU A 134 6.32 -11.81 -8.67
C LEU A 134 5.33 -12.52 -7.73
N GLN A 135 4.31 -13.13 -8.32
CA GLN A 135 3.30 -13.91 -7.58
C GLN A 135 3.81 -15.32 -7.34
N ARG A 136 4.04 -15.68 -6.07
CA ARG A 136 4.42 -17.04 -5.67
C ARG A 136 3.29 -17.73 -4.93
N ASN A 137 3.12 -19.04 -5.16
CA ASN A 137 2.12 -19.84 -4.46
C ASN A 137 2.33 -19.85 -2.93
N ASN A 138 3.59 -19.79 -2.48
CA ASN A 138 3.97 -19.85 -1.06
C ASN A 138 4.17 -18.44 -0.43
N SER A 139 3.64 -17.38 -1.02
CA SER A 139 3.74 -16.04 -0.44
C SER A 139 2.94 -15.92 0.87
N ILE A 140 3.33 -14.98 1.74
CA ILE A 140 2.61 -14.69 2.99
C ILE A 140 1.13 -14.37 2.71
N VAL A 141 0.84 -13.69 1.61
CA VAL A 141 -0.52 -13.33 1.21
C VAL A 141 -1.33 -14.58 0.89
N ASN A 142 -0.76 -15.53 0.15
CA ASN A 142 -1.42 -16.75 -0.31
C ASN A 142 -1.35 -17.91 0.71
N SER A 143 -0.56 -17.78 1.78
CA SER A 143 -0.44 -18.83 2.81
C SER A 143 -1.75 -19.01 3.58
N GLU A 144 -1.94 -20.18 4.20
CA GLU A 144 -3.08 -20.46 5.05
C GLU A 144 -3.27 -19.42 6.15
N PHE A 145 -4.51 -19.28 6.62
CA PHE A 145 -4.83 -18.39 7.73
C PHE A 145 -4.09 -18.78 9.01
N ASN A 146 -3.53 -17.79 9.66
CA ASN A 146 -3.03 -17.86 11.04
C ASN A 146 -3.41 -16.59 11.81
N HIS A 147 -3.42 -16.66 13.15
CA HIS A 147 -3.82 -15.54 14.02
C HIS A 147 -3.04 -14.23 13.75
N ARG A 148 -1.76 -14.32 13.34
CA ARG A 148 -0.94 -13.14 13.05
C ARG A 148 -1.51 -12.31 11.88
N LYS A 149 -2.25 -12.93 10.96
CA LYS A 149 -2.91 -12.21 9.85
C LYS A 149 -3.99 -11.25 10.31
N MET A 150 -4.52 -11.40 11.54
CA MET A 150 -5.49 -10.46 12.13
C MET A 150 -4.93 -9.06 12.34
N ILE A 151 -3.61 -8.88 12.31
CA ILE A 151 -2.98 -7.55 12.32
C ILE A 151 -3.51 -6.64 11.21
N GLN A 152 -3.91 -7.18 10.06
CA GLN A 152 -4.48 -6.39 8.98
C GLN A 152 -5.76 -5.64 9.40
N VAL A 153 -6.58 -6.26 10.26
CA VAL A 153 -7.80 -5.63 10.77
C VAL A 153 -7.44 -4.45 11.66
N SER A 154 -6.58 -4.65 12.65
CA SER A 154 -6.17 -3.56 13.57
C SER A 154 -5.37 -2.47 12.84
N SER A 155 -4.55 -2.80 11.85
CA SER A 155 -3.83 -1.80 11.04
C SER A 155 -4.81 -0.94 10.24
N THR A 156 -5.83 -1.53 9.62
CA THR A 156 -6.84 -0.75 8.90
C THR A 156 -7.74 0.07 9.83
N GLU A 157 -8.03 -0.39 11.05
CA GLU A 157 -8.73 0.44 12.05
C GLU A 157 -7.85 1.61 12.52
N ARG A 158 -6.51 1.43 12.65
CA ARG A 158 -5.58 2.54 12.89
C ARG A 158 -5.62 3.58 11.78
N ILE A 159 -5.70 3.14 10.50
CA ILE A 159 -5.83 4.06 9.36
C ILE A 159 -7.16 4.84 9.43
N ILE A 160 -8.27 4.23 9.86
CA ILE A 160 -9.55 4.94 10.04
C ILE A 160 -9.39 6.04 11.11
N ALA A 161 -8.84 5.71 12.28
CA ALA A 161 -8.60 6.68 13.35
C ALA A 161 -7.66 7.81 12.91
N PHE A 162 -6.63 7.48 12.14
CA PHE A 162 -5.73 8.45 11.55
C PHE A 162 -6.44 9.38 10.56
N ALA A 163 -7.24 8.83 9.64
CA ALA A 163 -8.00 9.61 8.67
C ALA A 163 -9.01 10.53 9.37
N GLN A 164 -9.71 10.05 10.41
CA GLN A 164 -10.61 10.88 11.21
C GLN A 164 -9.92 12.11 11.81
N LYS A 165 -8.66 11.96 12.21
CA LYS A 165 -7.89 13.04 12.85
C LYS A 165 -7.30 14.02 11.84
N TYR A 166 -6.75 13.53 10.73
CA TYR A 166 -5.91 14.34 9.84
C TYR A 166 -6.51 14.54 8.44
N TYR A 167 -7.35 13.62 7.97
CA TYR A 167 -7.87 13.57 6.60
C TYR A 167 -9.35 13.15 6.55
N PRO A 168 -10.27 14.00 7.04
CA PRO A 168 -11.69 13.67 7.13
C PRO A 168 -12.32 13.24 5.79
N GLY A 169 -11.83 13.77 4.67
CA GLY A 169 -12.27 13.40 3.31
C GLY A 169 -11.88 11.98 2.89
N SER A 170 -10.95 11.33 3.61
CA SER A 170 -10.49 9.96 3.34
C SER A 170 -11.10 8.90 4.27
N VAL A 171 -11.97 9.29 5.21
CA VAL A 171 -12.55 8.36 6.20
C VAL A 171 -13.36 7.25 5.54
N ASN A 172 -14.15 7.55 4.51
CA ASN A 172 -14.93 6.53 3.81
C ASN A 172 -14.02 5.55 3.07
N ALA A 173 -12.96 6.03 2.41
CA ALA A 173 -11.95 5.18 1.78
C ALA A 173 -11.28 4.25 2.80
N ALA A 174 -10.95 4.77 3.99
CA ALA A 174 -10.37 3.98 5.07
C ALA A 174 -11.33 2.90 5.60
N LYS A 175 -12.61 3.22 5.78
CA LYS A 175 -13.65 2.25 6.14
C LYS A 175 -13.84 1.17 5.07
N SER A 176 -13.84 1.56 3.80
CA SER A 176 -13.93 0.65 2.66
C SER A 176 -12.73 -0.31 2.63
N LYS A 177 -11.52 0.21 2.80
CA LYS A 177 -10.31 -0.63 2.90
C LYS A 177 -10.39 -1.61 4.06
N CYS A 178 -10.80 -1.16 5.24
CA CYS A 178 -10.96 -1.99 6.43
C CYS A 178 -11.99 -3.11 6.19
N PHE A 179 -13.13 -2.78 5.63
CA PHE A 179 -14.19 -3.73 5.34
C PHE A 179 -13.74 -4.80 4.33
N ILE A 180 -13.18 -4.40 3.19
CA ILE A 180 -12.72 -5.33 2.14
C ILE A 180 -11.61 -6.23 2.67
N THR A 181 -10.62 -5.65 3.38
CA THR A 181 -9.52 -6.41 3.98
C THR A 181 -10.06 -7.44 4.98
N THR A 182 -10.99 -7.02 5.85
CA THR A 182 -11.61 -7.90 6.85
C THR A 182 -12.48 -8.97 6.20
N LEU A 183 -13.21 -8.66 5.12
CA LEU A 183 -14.04 -9.61 4.39
C LEU A 183 -13.20 -10.72 3.75
N ASN A 184 -12.11 -10.34 3.08
CA ASN A 184 -11.19 -11.30 2.46
C ASN A 184 -10.54 -12.20 3.53
N LEU A 185 -10.11 -11.60 4.64
CA LEU A 185 -9.56 -12.33 5.76
C LEU A 185 -10.60 -13.28 6.37
N TYR A 186 -11.84 -12.81 6.60
CA TYR A 186 -12.93 -13.62 7.15
C TYR A 186 -13.22 -14.87 6.30
N LYS A 187 -13.18 -14.74 4.97
CA LYS A 187 -13.34 -15.86 4.04
C LYS A 187 -12.24 -16.92 4.18
N SER A 188 -11.04 -16.51 4.54
CA SER A 188 -9.88 -17.41 4.72
C SER A 188 -9.80 -18.04 6.11
N ILE A 189 -10.53 -17.54 7.12
CA ILE A 189 -10.50 -18.09 8.48
C ILE A 189 -11.19 -19.47 8.50
N PRO A 190 -10.47 -20.55 8.85
CA PRO A 190 -11.06 -21.88 8.92
C PRO A 190 -12.19 -21.97 9.95
N GLY A 191 -13.09 -22.91 9.76
CA GLY A 191 -14.10 -23.27 10.77
C GLY A 191 -13.47 -23.87 12.03
N GLY A 192 -14.29 -24.04 13.08
CA GLY A 192 -13.89 -24.75 14.30
C GLY A 192 -13.53 -23.84 15.49
N ARG A 193 -13.27 -24.50 16.64
CA ARG A 193 -13.07 -23.80 17.93
C ARG A 193 -11.80 -22.95 17.96
N LYS A 194 -10.72 -23.43 17.31
CA LYS A 194 -9.39 -22.77 17.29
C LYS A 194 -9.46 -21.31 16.81
N PHE A 195 -10.25 -21.02 15.78
CA PHE A 195 -10.33 -19.70 15.16
C PHE A 195 -11.63 -18.96 15.45
N ARG A 196 -12.41 -19.44 16.45
CA ARG A 196 -13.72 -18.84 16.79
C ARG A 196 -13.62 -17.35 17.13
N GLN A 197 -12.60 -16.97 17.91
CA GLN A 197 -12.42 -15.58 18.33
C GLN A 197 -12.08 -14.66 17.16
N ASP A 198 -11.23 -15.12 16.23
CA ASP A 198 -10.89 -14.34 15.02
C ASP A 198 -12.13 -14.11 14.15
N ARG A 199 -12.96 -15.15 13.98
CA ARG A 199 -14.25 -15.03 13.25
C ARG A 199 -15.20 -14.06 13.92
N ILE A 200 -15.29 -14.05 15.25
CA ILE A 200 -16.13 -13.11 16.01
C ILE A 200 -15.62 -11.68 15.81
N THR A 201 -14.32 -11.46 15.93
CA THR A 201 -13.68 -10.15 15.74
C THR A 201 -13.92 -9.63 14.33
N ALA A 202 -13.65 -10.44 13.31
CA ALA A 202 -13.88 -10.06 11.92
C ALA A 202 -15.36 -9.73 11.65
N LYS A 203 -16.30 -10.55 12.14
CA LYS A 203 -17.76 -10.28 12.03
C LYS A 203 -18.17 -8.95 12.66
N LYS A 204 -17.60 -8.61 13.83
CA LYS A 204 -17.90 -7.33 14.49
C LYS A 204 -17.48 -6.15 13.62
N VAL A 205 -16.28 -6.20 13.05
CA VAL A 205 -15.76 -5.14 12.17
C VAL A 205 -16.60 -5.03 10.89
N LEU A 206 -16.94 -6.15 10.26
CA LEU A 206 -17.81 -6.15 9.08
C LEU A 206 -19.18 -5.52 9.38
N LYS A 207 -19.81 -5.86 10.51
CA LYS A 207 -21.10 -5.26 10.92
C LYS A 207 -20.95 -3.76 11.19
N LYS A 208 -19.84 -3.33 11.80
CA LYS A 208 -19.58 -1.92 12.17
C LYS A 208 -19.54 -1.02 10.93
N TYR A 209 -18.89 -1.46 9.85
CA TYR A 209 -18.64 -0.61 8.68
C TYR A 209 -19.54 -0.89 7.47
N ASN A 210 -20.36 -1.92 7.52
CA ASN A 210 -21.24 -2.35 6.42
C ASN A 210 -22.03 -1.19 5.79
N ARG A 211 -22.78 -0.44 6.61
CA ARG A 211 -23.64 0.64 6.12
C ARG A 211 -22.86 1.76 5.42
N ASP A 212 -21.71 2.12 5.97
CA ASP A 212 -20.87 3.20 5.45
C ASP A 212 -20.31 2.82 4.07
N VAL A 213 -19.84 1.59 3.94
CA VAL A 213 -19.21 1.08 2.72
C VAL A 213 -20.21 0.96 1.57
N PHE A 214 -21.43 0.48 1.83
CA PHE A 214 -22.46 0.38 0.78
C PHE A 214 -23.08 1.73 0.38
N LYS A 215 -22.98 2.76 1.22
CA LYS A 215 -23.42 4.12 0.89
C LYS A 215 -22.35 4.92 0.15
N ASP A 216 -21.10 4.48 0.17
CA ASP A 216 -19.99 5.17 -0.44
C ASP A 216 -20.04 5.05 -1.97
N LYS A 217 -20.36 6.17 -2.64
CA LYS A 217 -20.48 6.23 -4.10
C LYS A 217 -19.17 6.02 -4.85
N GLU A 218 -18.03 6.28 -4.20
CA GLU A 218 -16.70 6.04 -4.80
C GLU A 218 -16.30 4.57 -4.76
N ASN A 219 -16.99 3.77 -3.96
CA ASN A 219 -16.72 2.35 -3.76
C ASN A 219 -17.45 1.45 -4.80
N LYS A 220 -17.72 1.95 -6.00
CA LYS A 220 -18.51 1.30 -7.07
C LYS A 220 -17.92 0.00 -7.63
N LYS A 221 -16.86 -0.55 -7.05
CA LYS A 221 -16.17 -1.78 -7.51
C LYS A 221 -16.13 -2.90 -6.47
N LEU A 222 -17.06 -2.90 -5.51
CA LEU A 222 -17.27 -4.04 -4.60
C LEU A 222 -18.20 -5.07 -5.24
#